data_a29816cc0588c5f6e5b1bd199330f9a8
#
_entry.id   a29816cc0588c5f6e5b1bd199330f9a8
#
_cell.length_a   1.000
_cell.length_b   1.000
_cell.length_c   1.000
_cell.angle_alpha   90.00
_cell.angle_beta   90.00
_cell.angle_gamma   90.00
#
_symmetry.space_group_name_H-M   'P 1'
#
loop_
_entity.id
_entity.type
_entity.pdbx_description
1 polymer ?
#
loop_
_entity_poly.entity_id
_entity_poly.type
_entity_poly.pdbx_seq_one_letter_code
_entity_poly.pdbx_strand_id
1 'polypeptide(L)'
;YLSTSDEMLPILLAENKNIKDILFLLLIKAIIGIISGFIIDFFVRKKEDVQVETICKQEHCHCEKGLFSSSLNHTLNTTVFIFITTFFINILMHYSLEEYLKSIFHNKSILTPFLSSLIGFIPNCGSSIILTELYLNQILSTGSLIAGLLTGSGVALLVLFRNNKNKKENLTIVALIYFIGVFSGLILNLLGI
;
A
#
# COMPACT_ATOMS: atom_id res chain seq x y z
N TYR A 1 -2.84 4.21 6.57
CA TYR A 1 -2.90 3.14 5.57
C TYR A 1 -2.51 3.57 4.16
N LEU A 2 -2.47 4.83 3.84
CA LEU A 2 -1.90 5.34 2.59
C LEU A 2 -0.38 5.28 2.73
N SER A 3 0.20 4.21 2.21
CA SER A 3 1.60 3.88 2.41
C SER A 3 2.54 4.86 1.74
N THR A 4 3.61 5.12 2.43
CA THR A 4 4.85 5.59 1.86
C THR A 4 5.64 4.36 1.40
N SER A 5 5.51 3.92 0.15
CA SER A 5 6.44 2.95 -0.40
C SER A 5 7.76 3.68 -0.69
N ASP A 6 8.71 3.50 0.19
CA ASP A 6 10.00 4.20 0.12
C ASP A 6 10.95 3.53 -0.89
N GLU A 7 10.60 2.33 -1.37
CA GLU A 7 11.38 1.57 -2.35
C GLU A 7 11.45 2.23 -3.73
N MET A 8 10.51 3.11 -4.04
CA MET A 8 10.52 3.92 -5.26
C MET A 8 11.75 4.85 -5.32
N LEU A 9 12.17 5.39 -4.17
CA LEU A 9 13.24 6.38 -4.10
C LEU A 9 14.58 5.89 -4.62
N PRO A 10 15.13 4.76 -4.15
CA PRO A 10 16.43 4.27 -4.62
C PRO A 10 16.41 3.92 -6.11
N ILE A 11 15.28 3.45 -6.65
CA ILE A 11 15.14 3.12 -8.06
C ILE A 11 15.19 4.37 -8.93
N LEU A 12 14.41 5.41 -8.57
CA LEU A 12 14.40 6.67 -9.30
C LEU A 12 15.74 7.40 -9.23
N LEU A 13 16.46 7.28 -8.11
CA LEU A 13 17.79 7.84 -7.94
C LEU A 13 18.83 7.07 -8.77
N ALA A 14 18.74 5.74 -8.83
CA ALA A 14 19.65 4.90 -9.64
C ALA A 14 19.53 5.20 -11.14
N GLU A 15 18.34 5.52 -11.62
CA GLU A 15 18.06 5.90 -13.00
C GLU A 15 18.33 7.38 -13.32
N ASN A 16 19.04 8.09 -12.43
CA ASN A 16 19.41 9.51 -12.61
C ASN A 16 18.21 10.44 -12.94
N LYS A 17 17.03 10.13 -12.44
CA LYS A 17 15.89 11.05 -12.56
C LYS A 17 16.16 12.33 -11.78
N ASN A 18 15.69 13.45 -12.30
CA ASN A 18 15.85 14.74 -11.64
C ASN A 18 15.27 14.72 -10.23
N ILE A 19 16.02 15.22 -9.27
CA ILE A 19 15.57 15.32 -7.87
C ILE A 19 14.26 16.11 -7.76
N LYS A 20 14.02 17.06 -8.67
CA LYS A 20 12.78 17.83 -8.75
C LYS A 20 11.56 16.93 -9.06
N ASP A 21 11.71 15.99 -9.99
CA ASP A 21 10.63 15.06 -10.38
C ASP A 21 10.31 14.09 -9.24
N ILE A 22 11.35 13.61 -8.56
CA ILE A 22 11.20 12.74 -7.39
C ILE A 22 10.48 13.48 -6.26
N LEU A 23 10.92 14.71 -5.97
CA LEU A 23 10.29 15.54 -4.92
C LEU A 23 8.84 15.87 -5.28
N PHE A 24 8.55 16.14 -6.55
CA PHE A 24 7.21 16.38 -7.04
C PHE A 24 6.28 15.19 -6.84
N LEU A 25 6.73 13.98 -7.18
CA LEU A 25 5.99 12.73 -6.93
C LEU A 25 5.69 12.52 -5.44
N LEU A 26 6.68 12.74 -4.60
CA LEU A 26 6.53 12.61 -3.14
C LEU A 26 5.54 13.64 -2.58
N LEU A 27 5.62 14.90 -3.03
CA LEU A 27 4.71 15.97 -2.59
C LEU A 27 3.27 15.67 -2.99
N ILE A 28 3.04 15.28 -4.24
CA ILE A 28 1.69 14.91 -4.71
C ILE A 28 1.13 13.77 -3.87
N LYS A 29 1.92 12.71 -3.65
CA LYS A 29 1.52 11.57 -2.82
C LYS A 29 1.17 12.00 -1.40
N ALA A 30 1.99 12.85 -0.78
CA ALA A 30 1.74 13.37 0.56
C ALA A 30 0.47 14.23 0.62
N ILE A 31 0.27 15.13 -0.33
CA ILE A 31 -0.92 15.99 -0.40
C ILE A 31 -2.19 15.15 -0.53
N ILE A 32 -2.20 14.18 -1.45
CA ILE A 32 -3.36 13.29 -1.64
C ILE A 32 -3.61 12.49 -0.37
N GLY A 33 -2.57 11.97 0.27
CA GLY A 33 -2.68 11.23 1.53
C GLY A 33 -3.29 12.06 2.66
N ILE A 34 -2.86 13.30 2.83
CA ILE A 34 -3.39 14.24 3.83
C ILE A 34 -4.87 14.56 3.54
N ILE A 35 -5.19 14.95 2.31
CA ILE A 35 -6.58 15.30 1.93
C ILE A 35 -7.49 14.10 2.14
N SER A 36 -7.07 12.93 1.69
CA SER A 36 -7.85 11.69 1.85
C SER A 36 -8.04 11.30 3.32
N GLY A 37 -7.01 11.49 4.14
CA GLY A 37 -7.09 11.26 5.59
C GLY A 37 -8.13 12.17 6.24
N PHE A 38 -8.14 13.46 5.92
CA PHE A 38 -9.14 14.41 6.42
C PHE A 38 -10.56 14.06 5.95
N ILE A 39 -10.73 13.68 4.69
CA ILE A 39 -12.03 13.28 4.15
C ILE A 39 -12.55 12.05 4.90
N ILE A 40 -11.72 11.03 5.09
CA ILE A 40 -12.10 9.81 5.80
C ILE A 40 -12.47 10.14 7.25
N ASP A 41 -11.65 10.95 7.95
CA ASP A 41 -11.91 11.33 9.35
C ASP A 41 -13.23 12.10 9.49
N PHE A 42 -13.54 12.97 8.54
CA PHE A 42 -14.78 13.73 8.53
C PHE A 42 -16.03 12.83 8.35
N PHE A 43 -15.97 11.84 7.45
CA PHE A 43 -17.11 10.97 7.15
C PHE A 43 -17.24 9.78 8.09
N VAL A 44 -16.12 9.24 8.61
CA VAL A 44 -16.08 8.01 9.41
C VAL A 44 -15.92 8.30 10.91
N ARG A 45 -16.21 9.51 11.36
CA ARG A 45 -16.06 9.94 12.75
C ARG A 45 -16.95 9.13 13.71
N LYS A 46 -16.63 7.85 13.87
CA LYS A 46 -17.11 7.04 14.99
C LYS A 46 -16.17 7.25 16.17
N LYS A 47 -16.71 7.80 17.24
CA LYS A 47 -16.11 7.68 18.57
C LYS A 47 -16.20 6.21 19.00
N GLU A 48 -15.28 5.40 18.59
CA GLU A 48 -15.03 4.13 19.24
C GLU A 48 -13.92 4.40 20.26
N ASP A 49 -14.26 4.31 21.54
CA ASP A 49 -13.27 4.11 22.58
C ASP A 49 -12.55 2.80 22.28
N VAL A 50 -11.35 2.92 21.71
CA VAL A 50 -10.48 1.77 21.48
C VAL A 50 -10.07 1.26 22.86
N GLN A 51 -10.83 0.31 23.38
CA GLN A 51 -10.48 -0.37 24.61
C GLN A 51 -9.26 -1.23 24.35
N VAL A 52 -8.11 -0.74 24.76
CA VAL A 52 -6.80 -1.45 24.66
C VAL A 52 -6.90 -2.86 25.29
N GLU A 53 -7.74 -3.03 26.30
CA GLU A 53 -8.06 -4.34 26.91
C GLU A 53 -8.67 -5.35 25.93
N THR A 54 -9.43 -4.90 24.94
CA THR A 54 -10.05 -5.79 23.94
C THR A 54 -9.02 -6.37 22.99
N ILE A 55 -8.01 -5.58 22.63
CA ILE A 55 -6.91 -6.00 21.78
C ILE A 55 -6.04 -7.05 22.51
N CYS A 56 -5.73 -6.80 23.79
CA CYS A 56 -4.98 -7.76 24.61
C CYS A 56 -5.70 -9.09 24.80
N LYS A 57 -7.02 -9.09 24.96
CA LYS A 57 -7.82 -10.32 25.08
C LYS A 57 -7.93 -11.10 23.77
N GLN A 58 -7.91 -10.42 22.63
CA GLN A 58 -7.99 -11.07 21.31
C GLN A 58 -6.69 -11.77 20.92
N GLU A 59 -5.55 -11.22 21.32
CA GLU A 59 -4.23 -11.74 20.96
C GLU A 59 -3.68 -12.75 22.00
N HIS A 60 -4.47 -13.14 23.04
CA HIS A 60 -4.01 -14.01 24.14
C HIS A 60 -2.69 -13.52 24.75
N CYS A 61 -2.53 -12.20 24.90
CA CYS A 61 -1.37 -11.64 25.53
C CYS A 61 -1.33 -12.04 27.00
N HIS A 62 -0.33 -12.81 27.39
CA HIS A 62 -0.01 -13.03 28.80
C HIS A 62 0.70 -11.78 29.35
N CYS A 63 -0.04 -10.64 29.41
CA CYS A 63 0.49 -9.37 29.91
C CYS A 63 0.94 -9.45 31.39
N GLU A 64 0.55 -10.51 32.11
CA GLU A 64 0.94 -10.78 33.48
C GLU A 64 2.43 -11.13 33.64
N LYS A 65 3.12 -11.52 32.56
CA LYS A 65 4.54 -11.94 32.61
C LYS A 65 5.56 -10.80 32.37
N GLY A 66 5.13 -9.56 32.37
CA GLY A 66 5.99 -8.39 32.18
C GLY A 66 5.91 -7.84 30.73
N LEU A 67 5.96 -6.51 30.65
CA LEU A 67 5.82 -5.74 29.39
C LEU A 67 6.82 -6.17 28.31
N PHE A 68 8.05 -6.48 28.69
CA PHE A 68 9.12 -6.83 27.76
C PHE A 68 8.89 -8.19 27.10
N SER A 69 8.52 -9.21 27.89
CA SER A 69 8.27 -10.56 27.37
C SER A 69 7.03 -10.62 26.46
N SER A 70 5.98 -9.90 26.82
CA SER A 70 4.78 -9.79 26.01
C SER A 70 5.05 -9.08 24.69
N SER A 71 5.76 -7.96 24.71
CA SER A 71 6.16 -7.19 23.52
C SER A 71 7.04 -8.02 22.59
N LEU A 72 8.00 -8.77 23.14
CA LEU A 72 8.91 -9.60 22.37
C LEU A 72 8.15 -10.74 21.63
N ASN A 73 7.25 -11.42 22.33
CA ASN A 73 6.44 -12.48 21.72
C ASN A 73 5.53 -11.97 20.62
N HIS A 74 4.91 -10.80 20.81
CA HIS A 74 4.10 -10.16 19.77
C HIS A 74 4.93 -9.79 18.55
N THR A 75 6.09 -9.18 18.78
CA THR A 75 7.00 -8.77 17.70
C THR A 75 7.48 -9.98 16.92
N LEU A 76 7.94 -11.04 17.60
CA LEU A 76 8.39 -12.26 16.95
C LEU A 76 7.28 -12.93 16.13
N ASN A 77 6.09 -13.06 16.70
CA ASN A 77 4.96 -13.71 16.03
C ASN A 77 4.52 -12.93 14.78
N THR A 78 4.52 -11.61 14.87
CA THR A 78 4.21 -10.73 13.73
C THR A 78 5.32 -10.77 12.69
N THR A 79 6.59 -10.73 13.12
CA THR A 79 7.75 -10.79 12.22
C THR A 79 7.80 -12.11 11.45
N VAL A 80 7.58 -13.25 12.11
CA VAL A 80 7.54 -14.56 11.44
C VAL A 80 6.38 -14.62 10.43
N PHE A 81 5.21 -14.13 10.80
CA PHE A 81 4.07 -14.08 9.89
C PHE A 81 4.37 -13.22 8.65
N ILE A 82 4.93 -12.04 8.84
CA ILE A 82 5.34 -11.14 7.75
C ILE A 82 6.39 -11.82 6.88
N PHE A 83 7.41 -12.42 7.48
CA PHE A 83 8.50 -13.09 6.76
C PHE A 83 7.99 -14.23 5.88
N ILE A 84 7.16 -15.11 6.41
CA ILE A 84 6.60 -16.24 5.66
C ILE A 84 5.73 -15.72 4.51
N THR A 85 4.89 -14.73 4.77
CA THR A 85 3.97 -14.19 3.76
C THR A 85 4.73 -13.48 2.64
N THR A 86 5.70 -12.64 2.96
CA THR A 86 6.51 -11.94 1.97
C THR A 86 7.40 -12.87 1.19
N PHE A 87 7.95 -13.91 1.83
CA PHE A 87 8.73 -14.95 1.15
C PHE A 87 7.89 -15.70 0.11
N PHE A 88 6.66 -16.09 0.48
CA PHE A 88 5.75 -16.79 -0.42
C PHE A 88 5.33 -15.90 -1.61
N ILE A 89 5.02 -14.62 -1.34
CA ILE A 89 4.66 -13.67 -2.39
C ILE A 89 5.84 -13.40 -3.32
N ASN A 90 7.08 -13.28 -2.80
CA ASN A 90 8.27 -13.09 -3.63
C ASN A 90 8.50 -14.27 -4.60
N ILE A 91 8.29 -15.50 -4.14
CA ILE A 91 8.38 -16.67 -5.00
C ILE A 91 7.33 -16.59 -6.13
N LEU A 92 6.09 -16.25 -5.79
CA LEU A 92 5.02 -16.10 -6.79
C LEU A 92 5.33 -14.99 -7.82
N MET A 93 5.89 -13.86 -7.37
CA MET A 93 6.24 -12.74 -8.23
C MET A 93 7.38 -13.08 -9.19
N HIS A 94 8.36 -13.86 -8.75
CA HIS A 94 9.54 -14.19 -9.57
C HIS A 94 9.22 -15.11 -10.76
N TYR A 95 8.14 -15.89 -10.67
CA TYR A 95 7.88 -16.95 -11.66
C TYR A 95 7.17 -16.55 -12.95
N SER A 96 6.59 -15.35 -13.12
CA SER A 96 5.97 -14.97 -14.42
C SER A 96 5.22 -13.63 -14.42
N LEU A 97 5.10 -12.92 -13.30
CA LEU A 97 4.19 -11.77 -13.23
C LEU A 97 4.70 -10.55 -13.99
N GLU A 98 6.02 -10.37 -14.08
CA GLU A 98 6.62 -9.17 -14.69
C GLU A 98 6.33 -9.04 -16.18
N GLU A 99 6.51 -10.12 -16.94
CA GLU A 99 6.23 -10.11 -18.39
C GLU A 99 4.73 -9.99 -18.68
N TYR A 100 3.91 -10.64 -17.84
CA TYR A 100 2.45 -10.59 -17.96
C TYR A 100 1.92 -9.18 -17.68
N LEU A 101 2.46 -8.51 -16.68
CA LEU A 101 2.11 -7.14 -16.32
C LEU A 101 2.54 -6.16 -17.42
N LYS A 102 3.74 -6.28 -17.97
CA LYS A 102 4.20 -5.47 -19.10
C LYS A 102 3.26 -5.60 -20.30
N SER A 103 2.79 -6.80 -20.60
CA SER A 103 1.83 -7.06 -21.69
C SER A 103 0.46 -6.40 -21.46
N ILE A 104 -0.06 -6.45 -20.24
CA ILE A 104 -1.37 -5.86 -19.87
C ILE A 104 -1.33 -4.33 -19.92
N PHE A 105 -0.22 -3.72 -19.49
CA PHE A 105 -0.07 -2.28 -19.44
C PHE A 105 0.35 -1.63 -20.77
N HIS A 106 0.68 -2.40 -21.78
CA HIS A 106 1.15 -1.89 -23.08
C HIS A 106 0.13 -0.99 -23.78
N ASN A 107 -1.15 -1.18 -23.53
CA ASN A 107 -2.19 -0.25 -23.96
C ASN A 107 -2.38 0.84 -22.90
N LYS A 108 -1.88 2.07 -23.17
CA LYS A 108 -2.12 3.27 -22.36
C LYS A 108 -3.62 3.59 -22.30
N SER A 109 -4.39 2.79 -21.60
CA SER A 109 -5.84 2.90 -21.47
C SER A 109 -6.20 3.63 -20.19
N ILE A 110 -7.40 4.22 -20.16
CA ILE A 110 -8.05 4.73 -18.95
C ILE A 110 -8.12 3.67 -17.83
N LEU A 111 -7.99 2.40 -18.19
CA LEU A 111 -7.94 1.27 -17.26
C LEU A 111 -6.62 1.15 -16.46
N THR A 112 -5.53 1.82 -16.88
CA THR A 112 -4.23 1.68 -16.21
C THR A 112 -4.23 2.10 -14.74
N PRO A 113 -4.88 3.17 -14.27
CA PRO A 113 -4.96 3.48 -12.85
C PRO A 113 -5.70 2.42 -12.02
N PHE A 114 -6.73 1.78 -12.61
CA PHE A 114 -7.47 0.70 -11.95
C PHE A 114 -6.59 -0.52 -11.72
N LEU A 115 -5.86 -0.92 -12.76
CA LEU A 115 -4.95 -2.08 -12.70
C LEU A 115 -3.76 -1.81 -11.77
N SER A 116 -3.15 -0.62 -11.84
CA SER A 116 -2.06 -0.22 -10.95
C SER A 116 -2.48 -0.25 -9.50
N SER A 117 -3.68 0.29 -9.19
CA SER A 117 -4.23 0.28 -7.84
C SER A 117 -4.47 -1.13 -7.33
N LEU A 118 -4.86 -2.06 -8.21
CA LEU A 118 -5.05 -3.46 -7.85
C LEU A 118 -3.71 -4.14 -7.54
N ILE A 119 -2.67 -3.87 -8.35
CA ILE A 119 -1.31 -4.38 -8.13
C ILE A 119 -0.74 -3.81 -6.84
N GLY A 120 -1.00 -2.54 -6.54
CA GLY A 120 -0.58 -1.92 -5.29
C GLY A 120 -1.06 -2.65 -4.04
N PHE A 121 -2.21 -3.35 -4.10
CA PHE A 121 -2.69 -4.15 -2.98
C PHE A 121 -1.91 -5.42 -2.70
N ILE A 122 -1.05 -5.85 -3.61
CA ILE A 122 -0.17 -6.99 -3.34
C ILE A 122 0.73 -6.60 -2.15
N PRO A 123 0.64 -7.31 -1.02
CA PRO A 123 1.30 -6.91 0.22
C PRO A 123 2.80 -7.24 0.18
N ASN A 124 3.49 -6.68 -0.79
CA ASN A 124 4.92 -6.83 -1.00
C ASN A 124 5.52 -5.54 -1.57
N CYS A 125 6.75 -5.22 -1.17
CA CYS A 125 7.54 -4.14 -1.76
C CYS A 125 7.79 -4.34 -3.27
N GLY A 126 7.80 -5.58 -3.76
CA GLY A 126 7.94 -5.87 -5.18
C GLY A 126 6.89 -5.21 -6.07
N SER A 127 5.68 -4.98 -5.58
CA SER A 127 4.63 -4.28 -6.35
C SER A 127 5.00 -2.83 -6.63
N SER A 128 5.55 -2.10 -5.67
CA SER A 128 6.02 -0.72 -5.85
C SER A 128 7.23 -0.64 -6.78
N ILE A 129 8.14 -1.61 -6.71
CA ILE A 129 9.29 -1.72 -7.60
C ILE A 129 8.82 -1.89 -9.05
N ILE A 130 7.95 -2.87 -9.32
CA ILE A 130 7.42 -3.13 -10.66
C ILE A 130 6.68 -1.91 -11.23
N LEU A 131 5.82 -1.27 -10.43
CA LEU A 131 5.11 -0.07 -10.86
C LEU A 131 6.07 1.07 -11.21
N THR A 132 7.15 1.22 -10.44
CA THR A 132 8.18 2.23 -10.70
C THR A 132 8.98 1.91 -11.97
N GLU A 133 9.35 0.65 -12.21
CA GLU A 133 10.01 0.23 -13.44
C GLU A 133 9.12 0.42 -14.68
N LEU A 134 7.84 0.07 -14.59
CA LEU A 134 6.89 0.31 -15.68
C LEU A 134 6.74 1.82 -16.00
N TYR A 135 6.80 2.66 -14.99
CA TYR A 135 6.82 4.11 -15.16
C TYR A 135 8.12 4.60 -15.83
N LEU A 136 9.26 4.11 -15.39
CA LEU A 136 10.57 4.45 -15.99
C LEU A 136 10.66 4.04 -17.45
N ASN A 137 10.10 2.90 -17.80
CA ASN A 137 10.00 2.41 -19.19
C ASN A 137 8.90 3.11 -20.01
N GLN A 138 8.26 4.17 -19.47
CA GLN A 138 7.20 4.96 -20.11
C GLN A 138 5.95 4.14 -20.51
N ILE A 139 5.77 2.98 -19.92
CA ILE A 139 4.59 2.13 -20.10
C ILE A 139 3.43 2.66 -19.23
N LEU A 140 3.76 3.15 -18.04
CA LEU A 140 2.81 3.67 -17.07
C LEU A 140 2.84 5.21 -17.03
N SER A 141 1.67 5.85 -16.93
CA SER A 141 1.58 7.29 -16.69
C SER A 141 1.88 7.62 -15.23
N THR A 142 2.27 8.86 -14.95
CA THR A 142 2.49 9.36 -13.58
C THR A 142 1.27 9.15 -12.69
N GLY A 143 0.07 9.45 -13.20
CA GLY A 143 -1.17 9.24 -12.45
C GLY A 143 -1.42 7.79 -12.11
N SER A 144 -1.13 6.86 -13.04
CA SER A 144 -1.26 5.43 -12.79
C SER A 144 -0.23 4.91 -11.80
N LEU A 145 1.00 5.42 -11.84
CA LEU A 145 2.02 5.14 -10.83
C LEU A 145 1.55 5.55 -9.44
N ILE A 146 1.07 6.79 -9.30
CA ILE A 146 0.59 7.32 -8.02
C ILE A 146 -0.62 6.53 -7.52
N ALA A 147 -1.55 6.15 -8.40
CA ALA A 147 -2.68 5.29 -8.04
C ALA A 147 -2.23 3.99 -7.38
N GLY A 148 -1.29 3.28 -7.99
CA GLY A 148 -0.75 2.04 -7.44
C GLY A 148 0.06 2.23 -6.15
N LEU A 149 0.86 3.29 -6.08
CA LEU A 149 1.65 3.59 -4.88
C LEU A 149 0.78 4.05 -3.70
N LEU A 150 -0.34 4.72 -3.93
CA LEU A 150 -1.28 5.10 -2.88
C LEU A 150 -2.02 3.90 -2.29
N THR A 151 -2.35 2.91 -3.11
CA THR A 151 -2.99 1.67 -2.66
C THR A 151 -1.99 0.69 -2.05
N GLY A 152 -0.70 0.87 -2.30
CA GLY A 152 0.39 0.05 -1.81
C GLY A 152 0.56 0.14 -0.29
N SER A 153 -0.43 -0.35 0.46
CA SER A 153 -0.37 -0.40 1.92
C SER A 153 0.50 -1.53 2.46
N GLY A 154 1.12 -2.31 1.57
CA GLY A 154 2.07 -3.35 1.92
C GLY A 154 1.52 -4.33 2.97
N VAL A 155 2.38 -4.65 3.93
CA VAL A 155 2.06 -5.58 5.01
C VAL A 155 0.97 -5.08 5.97
N ALA A 156 0.69 -3.77 6.00
CA ALA A 156 -0.31 -3.19 6.90
C ALA A 156 -1.71 -3.77 6.69
N LEU A 157 -2.08 -4.12 5.45
CA LEU A 157 -3.34 -4.80 5.16
C LEU A 157 -3.39 -6.21 5.76
N LEU A 158 -2.30 -6.95 5.69
CA LEU A 158 -2.24 -8.29 6.30
C LEU A 158 -2.43 -8.21 7.81
N VAL A 159 -1.79 -7.24 8.46
CA VAL A 159 -1.94 -6.99 9.89
C VAL A 159 -3.37 -6.56 10.22
N LEU A 160 -4.00 -5.71 9.38
CA LEU A 160 -5.40 -5.33 9.55
C LEU A 160 -6.33 -6.56 9.53
N PHE A 161 -6.19 -7.41 8.51
CA PHE A 161 -7.04 -8.62 8.40
C PHE A 161 -6.79 -9.63 9.52
N ARG A 162 -5.58 -9.65 10.06
CA ARG A 162 -5.24 -10.50 11.21
C ARG A 162 -5.86 -9.99 12.50
N ASN A 163 -5.77 -8.67 12.76
CA ASN A 163 -6.16 -8.08 14.04
C ASN A 163 -7.64 -7.72 14.11
N ASN A 164 -8.23 -7.27 13.00
CA ASN A 164 -9.64 -6.91 12.97
C ASN A 164 -10.50 -8.06 12.46
N LYS A 165 -11.32 -8.63 13.35
CA LYS A 165 -12.26 -9.73 13.04
C LYS A 165 -13.48 -9.27 12.24
N ASN A 166 -13.76 -7.98 12.17
CA ASN A 166 -14.89 -7.43 11.43
C ASN A 166 -14.59 -7.36 9.92
N LYS A 167 -14.94 -8.42 9.21
CA LYS A 167 -14.69 -8.54 7.75
C LYS A 167 -15.33 -7.42 6.94
N LYS A 168 -16.50 -6.90 7.36
CA LYS A 168 -17.17 -5.80 6.65
C LYS A 168 -16.39 -4.51 6.75
N GLU A 169 -15.86 -4.21 7.91
CA GLU A 169 -15.05 -3.02 8.16
C GLU A 169 -13.72 -3.10 7.39
N ASN A 170 -13.04 -4.25 7.41
CA ASN A 170 -11.83 -4.48 6.65
C ASN A 170 -12.06 -4.27 5.15
N LEU A 171 -13.16 -4.82 4.62
CA LEU A 171 -13.51 -4.66 3.21
C LEU A 171 -13.82 -3.21 2.86
N THR A 172 -14.50 -2.48 3.76
CA THR A 172 -14.78 -1.05 3.58
C THR A 172 -13.49 -0.23 3.52
N ILE A 173 -12.52 -0.52 4.40
CA ILE A 173 -11.21 0.15 4.39
C ILE A 173 -10.47 -0.11 3.07
N VAL A 174 -10.42 -1.37 2.64
CA VAL A 174 -9.78 -1.73 1.36
C VAL A 174 -10.44 -1.04 0.18
N ALA A 175 -11.78 -1.04 0.13
CA ALA A 175 -12.54 -0.38 -0.91
C ALA A 175 -12.27 1.14 -0.93
N LEU A 176 -12.26 1.80 0.23
CA LEU A 176 -11.94 3.23 0.33
C LEU A 176 -10.54 3.54 -0.20
N ILE A 177 -9.53 2.78 0.21
CA ILE A 177 -8.15 2.97 -0.27
C ILE A 177 -8.09 2.80 -1.79
N TYR A 178 -8.78 1.77 -2.33
CA TYR A 178 -8.84 1.53 -3.77
C TYR A 178 -9.45 2.72 -4.53
N PHE A 179 -10.63 3.17 -4.10
CA PHE A 179 -11.31 4.30 -4.75
C PHE A 179 -10.49 5.59 -4.68
N ILE A 180 -9.84 5.87 -3.55
CA ILE A 180 -8.97 7.03 -3.41
C ILE A 180 -7.79 6.93 -4.39
N GLY A 181 -7.13 5.77 -4.47
CA GLY A 181 -6.01 5.55 -5.38
C GLY A 181 -6.41 5.75 -6.84
N VAL A 182 -7.48 5.06 -7.28
CA VAL A 182 -7.99 5.15 -8.65
C VAL A 182 -8.42 6.58 -9.00
N PHE A 183 -9.21 7.21 -8.13
CA PHE A 183 -9.73 8.55 -8.38
C PHE A 183 -8.60 9.58 -8.49
N SER A 184 -7.62 9.50 -7.60
CA SER A 184 -6.44 10.36 -7.63
C SER A 184 -5.62 10.15 -8.92
N GLY A 185 -5.41 8.90 -9.32
CA GLY A 185 -4.70 8.58 -10.57
C GLY A 185 -5.43 9.06 -11.81
N LEU A 186 -6.75 8.93 -11.85
CA LEU A 186 -7.56 9.45 -12.96
C LEU A 186 -7.48 10.98 -13.07
N ILE A 187 -7.59 11.70 -11.93
CA ILE A 187 -7.46 13.17 -11.91
C ILE A 187 -6.10 13.58 -12.44
N LEU A 188 -5.01 12.96 -11.99
CA LEU A 188 -3.67 13.30 -12.44
C LEU A 188 -3.49 13.02 -13.94
N ASN A 189 -4.03 11.92 -14.45
CA ASN A 189 -3.99 11.62 -15.88
C ASN A 189 -4.80 12.64 -16.70
N LEU A 190 -5.93 13.13 -16.19
CA LEU A 190 -6.72 14.17 -16.84
C LEU A 190 -6.01 15.55 -16.84
N LEU A 191 -5.22 15.82 -15.81
CA LEU A 191 -4.39 17.03 -15.72
C LEU A 191 -3.15 16.96 -16.61
N GLY A 192 -2.88 15.83 -17.26
CA GLY A 192 -1.73 15.65 -18.15
C GLY A 192 -0.39 15.53 -17.42
N ILE A 193 -0.43 15.14 -16.15
CA ILE A 193 0.75 14.96 -15.28
C ILE A 193 1.24 13.51 -15.32
#